data_d5ff64d5dcbf0c8127c0405f40f36a8c
#
_entry.id   d5ff64d5dcbf0c8127c0405f40f36a8c
#
_cell.length_a   1.000
_cell.length_b   1.000
_cell.length_c   1.000
_cell.angle_alpha   90.00
_cell.angle_beta   90.00
_cell.angle_gamma   90.00
#
_symmetry.space_group_name_H-M   'P 1'
#
loop_
_entity.id
_entity.type
_entity.pdbx_description
1 polymer ?
#
loop_
_entity_poly.entity_id
_entity_poly.type
_entity_poly.pdbx_seq_one_letter_code
_entity_poly.pdbx_strand_id
1 'polypeptide(L)'
;MTPDPIGPNVELLEQLVAFLERLSDAQYRHVDERLTTASIGGHVRHVLDHYRLFLAGLPAGEVDYDARERDTAVELECAAAAAAAGIAAQGLRAVPAAHLGRPLRVHQQGAYQPGRFDACESRADRELLFLQSHTVHHFALVALLARAQGLQPPARFGVAPSTVTWLESRAGAAAAGGVLARG
;
A
#
# COMPACT_ATOMS: atom_id res chain seq x y z
N MET A 1 -12.22 18.50 -12.26
CA MET A 1 -11.92 17.05 -12.25
C MET A 1 -12.25 16.53 -10.85
N THR A 2 -13.16 15.59 -10.73
CA THR A 2 -13.44 14.96 -9.43
C THR A 2 -12.22 14.13 -9.04
N PRO A 3 -11.73 14.20 -7.80
CA PRO A 3 -10.63 13.36 -7.34
C PRO A 3 -11.00 11.88 -7.49
N ASP A 4 -10.11 11.08 -8.05
CA ASP A 4 -10.24 9.63 -8.08
C ASP A 4 -9.27 9.02 -7.04
N PRO A 5 -9.72 8.75 -5.81
CA PRO A 5 -8.87 8.11 -4.81
C PRO A 5 -8.78 6.58 -4.98
N ILE A 6 -9.59 5.97 -5.86
CA ILE A 6 -9.59 4.52 -6.10
C ILE A 6 -8.45 4.12 -7.03
N GLY A 7 -8.32 4.76 -8.18
CA GLY A 7 -7.34 4.41 -9.22
C GLY A 7 -5.92 4.23 -8.67
N PRO A 8 -5.35 5.20 -7.95
CA PRO A 8 -4.01 5.07 -7.38
C PRO A 8 -3.83 3.89 -6.41
N ASN A 9 -4.85 3.54 -5.63
CA ASN A 9 -4.80 2.38 -4.74
C ASN A 9 -4.80 1.06 -5.53
N VAL A 10 -5.61 1.00 -6.59
CA VAL A 10 -5.64 -0.15 -7.51
C VAL A 10 -4.28 -0.33 -8.18
N GLU A 11 -3.67 0.73 -8.69
CA GLU A 11 -2.34 0.69 -9.30
C GLU A 11 -1.27 0.16 -8.34
N LEU A 12 -1.30 0.55 -7.06
CA LEU A 12 -0.39 0.02 -6.04
C LEU A 12 -0.58 -1.48 -5.83
N LEU A 13 -1.83 -1.95 -5.76
CA LEU A 13 -2.12 -3.38 -5.60
C LEU A 13 -1.68 -4.20 -6.82
N GLU A 14 -1.84 -3.67 -8.04
CA GLU A 14 -1.34 -4.29 -9.27
C GLU A 14 0.20 -4.32 -9.34
N GLN A 15 0.86 -3.25 -8.89
CA GLN A 15 2.32 -3.24 -8.74
C GLN A 15 2.78 -4.31 -7.74
N LEU A 16 2.03 -4.52 -6.65
CA LEU A 16 2.33 -5.57 -5.68
C LEU A 16 2.22 -6.95 -6.33
N VAL A 17 1.13 -7.25 -7.04
CA VAL A 17 0.96 -8.53 -7.74
C VAL A 17 2.15 -8.79 -8.67
N ALA A 18 2.49 -7.85 -9.55
CA ALA A 18 3.59 -7.99 -10.48
C ALA A 18 4.97 -8.14 -9.79
N PHE A 19 5.13 -7.59 -8.60
CA PHE A 19 6.34 -7.78 -7.79
C PHE A 19 6.40 -9.17 -7.16
N LEU A 20 5.28 -9.64 -6.59
CA LEU A 20 5.18 -10.95 -5.93
C LEU A 20 5.41 -12.12 -6.89
N GLU A 21 4.98 -12.00 -8.16
CA GLU A 21 5.22 -13.00 -9.21
C GLU A 21 6.71 -13.24 -9.50
N ARG A 22 7.58 -12.34 -9.06
CA ARG A 22 9.04 -12.41 -9.26
C ARG A 22 9.79 -12.95 -8.03
N LEU A 23 9.08 -13.23 -6.95
CA LEU A 23 9.66 -13.70 -5.69
C LEU A 23 9.43 -15.19 -5.51
N SER A 24 10.39 -15.85 -4.86
CA SER A 24 10.15 -17.13 -4.22
C SER A 24 9.58 -16.93 -2.82
N ASP A 25 8.84 -17.92 -2.31
CA ASP A 25 8.34 -17.89 -0.93
C ASP A 25 9.48 -17.83 0.09
N ALA A 26 10.65 -18.37 -0.22
CA ALA A 26 11.82 -18.26 0.64
C ALA A 26 12.30 -16.80 0.78
N GLN A 27 12.34 -16.05 -0.32
CA GLN A 27 12.66 -14.61 -0.31
C GLN A 27 11.58 -13.78 0.39
N TYR A 28 10.32 -14.15 0.18
CA TYR A 28 9.16 -13.51 0.75
C TYR A 28 9.10 -13.59 2.28
N ARG A 29 9.47 -14.76 2.82
CA ARG A 29 9.49 -15.05 4.27
C ARG A 29 10.79 -14.66 4.97
N HIS A 30 11.83 -14.32 4.21
CA HIS A 30 13.14 -14.02 4.78
C HIS A 30 13.08 -12.79 5.71
N VAL A 31 13.60 -12.94 6.92
CA VAL A 31 13.79 -11.86 7.89
C VAL A 31 15.29 -11.57 8.01
N ASP A 32 15.67 -10.32 7.74
CA ASP A 32 17.01 -9.82 8.06
C ASP A 32 16.95 -9.03 9.37
N GLU A 33 17.26 -9.67 10.49
CA GLU A 33 17.18 -9.08 11.83
C GLU A 33 18.06 -7.84 12.00
N ARG A 34 19.02 -7.59 11.12
CA ARG A 34 19.84 -6.36 11.10
C ARG A 34 19.04 -5.16 10.62
N LEU A 35 17.95 -5.37 9.88
CA LEU A 35 17.13 -4.31 9.29
C LEU A 35 15.79 -4.17 10.00
N THR A 36 15.10 -5.30 10.27
CA THR A 36 13.75 -5.31 10.85
C THR A 36 13.41 -6.69 11.39
N THR A 37 12.40 -6.76 12.23
CA THR A 37 11.83 -8.02 12.74
C THR A 37 10.73 -8.60 11.85
N ALA A 38 10.37 -7.92 10.75
CA ALA A 38 9.32 -8.34 9.83
C ALA A 38 9.91 -8.72 8.45
N SER A 39 9.35 -9.76 7.84
CA SER A 39 9.65 -10.15 6.45
C SER A 39 8.93 -9.25 5.44
N ILE A 40 9.23 -9.42 4.13
CA ILE A 40 8.42 -8.84 3.05
C ILE A 40 6.96 -9.26 3.24
N GLY A 41 6.70 -10.55 3.50
CA GLY A 41 5.37 -11.09 3.72
C GLY A 41 4.62 -10.44 4.89
N GLY A 42 5.31 -10.19 5.99
CA GLY A 42 4.74 -9.49 7.15
C GLY A 42 4.24 -8.08 6.80
N HIS A 43 5.02 -7.32 6.01
CA HIS A 43 4.62 -5.99 5.53
C HIS A 43 3.47 -6.07 4.51
N VAL A 44 3.52 -7.02 3.58
CA VAL A 44 2.47 -7.22 2.56
C VAL A 44 1.15 -7.60 3.23
N ARG A 45 1.16 -8.59 4.14
CA ARG A 45 -0.05 -8.97 4.88
C ARG A 45 -0.64 -7.78 5.62
N HIS A 46 0.20 -6.97 6.28
CA HIS A 46 -0.26 -5.79 7.02
C HIS A 46 -0.96 -4.78 6.10
N VAL A 47 -0.43 -4.52 4.93
CA VAL A 47 -1.08 -3.66 3.92
C VAL A 47 -2.41 -4.25 3.46
N LEU A 48 -2.44 -5.54 3.11
CA LEU A 48 -3.64 -6.21 2.60
C LEU A 48 -4.75 -6.30 3.66
N ASP A 49 -4.40 -6.49 4.93
CA ASP A 49 -5.35 -6.42 6.05
C ASP A 49 -6.07 -5.06 6.08
N HIS A 50 -5.37 -3.95 5.86
CA HIS A 50 -5.99 -2.63 5.85
C HIS A 50 -7.00 -2.46 4.72
N TYR A 51 -6.67 -2.90 3.50
CA TYR A 51 -7.63 -2.89 2.38
C TYR A 51 -8.84 -3.77 2.65
N ARG A 52 -8.62 -4.97 3.18
CA ARG A 52 -9.70 -5.91 3.51
C ARG A 52 -10.64 -5.30 4.55
N LEU A 53 -10.11 -4.73 5.62
CA LEU A 53 -10.91 -4.13 6.69
C LEU A 53 -11.66 -2.89 6.21
N PHE A 54 -11.06 -2.05 5.38
CA PHE A 54 -11.73 -0.93 4.75
C PHE A 54 -12.93 -1.39 3.91
N LEU A 55 -12.71 -2.35 3.02
CA LEU A 55 -13.77 -2.88 2.13
C LEU A 55 -14.89 -3.57 2.92
N ALA A 56 -14.54 -4.31 3.97
CA ALA A 56 -15.53 -4.98 4.82
C ALA A 56 -16.37 -3.99 5.65
N GLY A 57 -15.74 -2.93 6.15
CA GLY A 57 -16.39 -1.93 7.00
C GLY A 57 -17.19 -0.88 6.23
N LEU A 58 -16.83 -0.61 4.97
CA LEU A 58 -17.44 0.44 4.15
C LEU A 58 -18.99 0.36 4.06
N PRO A 59 -19.63 -0.81 3.88
CA PRO A 59 -21.09 -0.89 3.83
C PRO A 59 -21.76 -0.46 5.14
N ALA A 60 -21.17 -0.80 6.28
CA ALA A 60 -21.68 -0.46 7.62
C ALA A 60 -21.35 0.99 8.02
N GLY A 61 -20.40 1.65 7.34
CA GLY A 61 -19.92 2.97 7.71
C GLY A 61 -18.98 2.95 8.92
N GLU A 62 -18.39 1.80 9.24
CA GLU A 62 -17.51 1.61 10.39
C GLU A 62 -16.32 0.72 10.01
N VAL A 63 -15.11 1.20 10.22
CA VAL A 63 -13.86 0.50 9.89
C VAL A 63 -13.03 0.35 11.16
N ASP A 64 -12.61 -0.87 11.46
CA ASP A 64 -11.69 -1.16 12.57
C ASP A 64 -10.38 -1.73 11.99
N TYR A 65 -9.33 -0.90 11.96
CA TYR A 65 -8.02 -1.30 11.42
C TYR A 65 -7.23 -2.24 12.34
N ASP A 66 -7.69 -2.46 13.58
CA ASP A 66 -7.06 -3.38 14.53
C ASP A 66 -7.70 -4.77 14.54
N ALA A 67 -8.88 -4.95 13.95
CA ALA A 67 -9.58 -6.22 13.80
C ALA A 67 -8.93 -7.15 12.75
N ARG A 68 -7.59 -7.30 12.84
CA ARG A 68 -6.79 -8.07 11.87
C ARG A 68 -6.84 -9.56 12.17
N GLU A 69 -7.12 -10.37 11.16
CA GLU A 69 -7.12 -11.83 11.26
C GLU A 69 -5.72 -12.44 11.27
N ARG A 70 -4.72 -11.67 10.78
CA ARG A 70 -3.33 -12.11 10.66
C ARG A 70 -3.18 -13.41 9.88
N ASP A 71 -3.76 -13.43 8.66
CA ASP A 71 -3.72 -14.59 7.76
C ASP A 71 -2.28 -15.03 7.50
N THR A 72 -1.97 -16.25 7.94
CA THR A 72 -0.62 -16.82 7.81
C THR A 72 -0.29 -17.21 6.37
N ALA A 73 -1.28 -17.60 5.55
CA ALA A 73 -1.04 -17.93 4.14
C ALA A 73 -0.59 -16.68 3.36
N VAL A 74 -1.26 -15.55 3.58
CA VAL A 74 -0.88 -14.27 2.97
C VAL A 74 0.50 -13.80 3.43
N GLU A 75 0.92 -14.13 4.65
CA GLU A 75 2.26 -13.78 5.16
C GLU A 75 3.36 -14.69 4.61
N LEU A 76 3.04 -15.94 4.26
CA LEU A 76 4.03 -16.98 3.97
C LEU A 76 4.13 -17.37 2.51
N GLU A 77 3.12 -17.09 1.69
CA GLU A 77 2.99 -17.56 0.32
C GLU A 77 2.74 -16.41 -0.66
N CYS A 78 3.64 -16.21 -1.61
CA CYS A 78 3.51 -15.18 -2.65
C CYS A 78 2.20 -15.29 -3.43
N ALA A 79 1.78 -16.53 -3.77
CA ALA A 79 0.57 -16.77 -4.53
C ALA A 79 -0.69 -16.36 -3.75
N ALA A 80 -0.76 -16.67 -2.44
CA ALA A 80 -1.86 -16.25 -1.58
C ALA A 80 -1.94 -14.72 -1.45
N ALA A 81 -0.79 -14.07 -1.27
CA ALA A 81 -0.69 -12.62 -1.20
C ALA A 81 -1.11 -11.95 -2.54
N ALA A 82 -0.68 -12.48 -3.68
CA ALA A 82 -1.06 -11.97 -5.00
C ALA A 82 -2.58 -12.11 -5.23
N ALA A 83 -3.16 -13.25 -4.86
CA ALA A 83 -4.61 -13.46 -4.93
C ALA A 83 -5.37 -12.47 -4.05
N ALA A 84 -4.95 -12.27 -2.79
CA ALA A 84 -5.55 -11.31 -1.88
C ALA A 84 -5.44 -9.85 -2.39
N ALA A 85 -4.31 -9.47 -2.98
CA ALA A 85 -4.14 -8.17 -3.62
C ALA A 85 -5.09 -7.99 -4.82
N GLY A 86 -5.25 -9.02 -5.65
CA GLY A 86 -6.21 -9.02 -6.76
C GLY A 86 -7.66 -8.86 -6.30
N ILE A 87 -8.06 -9.56 -5.23
CA ILE A 87 -9.40 -9.45 -4.62
C ILE A 87 -9.61 -8.02 -4.09
N ALA A 88 -8.62 -7.45 -3.39
CA ALA A 88 -8.69 -6.08 -2.89
C ALA A 88 -8.84 -5.06 -4.04
N ALA A 89 -8.05 -5.20 -5.10
CA ALA A 89 -8.15 -4.34 -6.28
C ALA A 89 -9.52 -4.42 -6.96
N GLN A 90 -10.09 -5.61 -7.10
CA GLN A 90 -11.44 -5.81 -7.62
C GLN A 90 -12.49 -5.18 -6.70
N GLY A 91 -12.38 -5.39 -5.38
CA GLY A 91 -13.26 -4.78 -4.38
C GLY A 91 -13.26 -3.25 -4.47
N LEU A 92 -12.09 -2.63 -4.60
CA LEU A 92 -11.98 -1.18 -4.76
C LEU A 92 -12.65 -0.67 -6.04
N ARG A 93 -12.48 -1.36 -7.18
CA ARG A 93 -13.14 -1.00 -8.45
C ARG A 93 -14.68 -1.11 -8.35
N ALA A 94 -15.18 -1.99 -7.50
CA ALA A 94 -16.59 -2.18 -7.28
C ALA A 94 -17.23 -1.14 -6.33
N VAL A 95 -16.42 -0.29 -5.65
CA VAL A 95 -16.93 0.76 -4.76
C VAL A 95 -17.66 1.82 -5.58
N PRO A 96 -18.97 2.03 -5.34
CA PRO A 96 -19.73 3.07 -6.05
C PRO A 96 -19.20 4.47 -5.72
N ALA A 97 -19.10 5.35 -6.72
CA ALA A 97 -18.64 6.74 -6.52
C ALA A 97 -19.46 7.50 -5.45
N ALA A 98 -20.74 7.18 -5.32
CA ALA A 98 -21.60 7.75 -4.27
C ALA A 98 -21.19 7.37 -2.84
N HIS A 99 -20.36 6.33 -2.68
CA HIS A 99 -19.85 5.93 -1.36
C HIS A 99 -18.59 6.70 -0.94
N LEU A 100 -17.87 7.33 -1.86
CA LEU A 100 -16.61 8.01 -1.57
C LEU A 100 -16.77 9.16 -0.55
N GLY A 101 -17.86 9.91 -0.63
CA GLY A 101 -18.17 10.98 0.30
C GLY A 101 -18.86 10.55 1.61
N ARG A 102 -19.12 9.26 1.82
CA ARG A 102 -19.85 8.78 3.00
C ARG A 102 -19.02 8.95 4.27
N PRO A 103 -19.64 9.42 5.37
CA PRO A 103 -19.01 9.39 6.69
C PRO A 103 -18.65 7.97 7.08
N LEU A 104 -17.50 7.82 7.71
CA LEU A 104 -17.02 6.57 8.31
C LEU A 104 -16.63 6.85 9.76
N ARG A 105 -16.94 5.91 10.63
CA ARG A 105 -16.36 5.83 11.97
C ARG A 105 -15.16 4.89 11.91
N VAL A 106 -13.97 5.40 12.22
CA VAL A 106 -12.73 4.64 12.15
C VAL A 106 -12.24 4.34 13.56
N HIS A 107 -11.94 3.07 13.83
CA HIS A 107 -11.34 2.59 15.06
C HIS A 107 -9.90 2.20 14.81
N GLN A 108 -9.01 2.69 15.67
CA GLN A 108 -7.60 2.35 15.65
C GLN A 108 -7.02 2.53 17.04
N GLN A 109 -6.13 1.65 17.46
CA GLN A 109 -5.40 1.82 18.71
C GLN A 109 -4.39 2.96 18.56
N GLY A 110 -4.65 4.07 19.21
CA GLY A 110 -3.80 5.28 19.16
C GLY A 110 -2.69 5.30 20.21
N ALA A 111 -2.76 4.44 21.24
CA ALA A 111 -1.79 4.40 22.33
C ALA A 111 -1.22 3.00 22.54
N TYR A 112 0.02 2.92 23.05
CA TYR A 112 0.65 1.65 23.42
C TYR A 112 0.07 0.98 24.68
N GLN A 113 -1.07 1.48 25.18
CA GLN A 113 -1.77 0.92 26.33
C GLN A 113 -2.81 -0.10 25.87
N PRO A 114 -2.78 -1.35 26.38
CA PRO A 114 -3.76 -2.36 26.02
C PRO A 114 -5.19 -1.90 26.30
N GLY A 115 -6.11 -2.18 25.37
CA GLY A 115 -7.53 -1.90 25.52
C GLY A 115 -7.97 -0.44 25.34
N ARG A 116 -7.05 0.47 24.98
CA ARG A 116 -7.41 1.83 24.62
C ARG A 116 -7.56 1.95 23.10
N PHE A 117 -8.79 1.98 22.66
CA PHE A 117 -9.14 2.23 21.25
C PHE A 117 -9.62 3.66 21.11
N ASP A 118 -9.09 4.35 20.13
CA ASP A 118 -9.57 5.66 19.73
C ASP A 118 -10.49 5.50 18.52
N ALA A 119 -11.60 6.24 18.51
CA ALA A 119 -12.50 6.29 17.38
C ALA A 119 -12.57 7.73 16.87
N CYS A 120 -12.52 7.91 15.57
CA CYS A 120 -12.65 9.24 14.95
C CYS A 120 -13.61 9.19 13.77
N GLU A 121 -14.20 10.34 13.48
CA GLU A 121 -14.97 10.56 12.27
C GLU A 121 -14.03 10.75 11.08
N SER A 122 -14.34 10.08 9.98
CA SER A 122 -13.61 10.17 8.73
C SER A 122 -14.56 10.07 7.52
N ARG A 123 -14.04 9.88 6.33
CA ARG A 123 -14.79 9.68 5.10
C ARG A 123 -14.08 8.65 4.22
N ALA A 124 -14.84 7.94 3.38
CA ALA A 124 -14.28 6.88 2.54
C ALA A 124 -13.16 7.38 1.61
N ASP A 125 -13.30 8.55 1.00
CA ASP A 125 -12.24 9.15 0.15
C ASP A 125 -10.99 9.52 0.96
N ARG A 126 -11.14 10.00 2.20
CA ARG A 126 -10.02 10.28 3.10
C ARG A 126 -9.29 9.00 3.51
N GLU A 127 -10.03 7.94 3.80
CA GLU A 127 -9.44 6.64 4.15
C GLU A 127 -8.69 6.02 2.95
N LEU A 128 -9.18 6.18 1.73
CA LEU A 128 -8.44 5.75 0.53
C LEU A 128 -7.11 6.50 0.36
N LEU A 129 -7.05 7.80 0.69
CA LEU A 129 -5.77 8.54 0.71
C LEU A 129 -4.84 8.05 1.83
N PHE A 130 -5.40 7.68 2.98
CA PHE A 130 -4.63 7.06 4.06
C PHE A 130 -4.05 5.73 3.62
N LEU A 131 -4.87 4.84 3.06
CA LEU A 131 -4.45 3.54 2.53
C LEU A 131 -3.34 3.68 1.48
N GLN A 132 -3.47 4.62 0.56
CA GLN A 132 -2.45 4.92 -0.44
C GLN A 132 -1.12 5.30 0.22
N SER A 133 -1.14 6.26 1.13
CA SER A 133 0.07 6.73 1.82
C SER A 133 0.71 5.63 2.67
N HIS A 134 -0.11 4.85 3.39
CA HIS A 134 0.31 3.72 4.20
C HIS A 134 0.95 2.61 3.35
N THR A 135 0.33 2.29 2.21
CA THR A 135 0.85 1.31 1.26
C THR A 135 2.21 1.74 0.69
N VAL A 136 2.35 3.00 0.26
CA VAL A 136 3.62 3.54 -0.23
C VAL A 136 4.71 3.45 0.85
N HIS A 137 4.38 3.75 2.11
CA HIS A 137 5.32 3.61 3.23
C HIS A 137 5.80 2.16 3.38
N HIS A 138 4.89 1.19 3.41
CA HIS A 138 5.27 -0.22 3.52
C HIS A 138 5.98 -0.74 2.28
N PHE A 139 5.64 -0.28 1.09
CA PHE A 139 6.37 -0.63 -0.13
C PHE A 139 7.80 -0.10 -0.13
N ALA A 140 8.07 1.04 0.50
CA ALA A 140 9.45 1.52 0.68
C ALA A 140 10.26 0.58 1.57
N LEU A 141 9.67 0.05 2.66
CA LEU A 141 10.29 -0.97 3.51
C LEU A 141 10.50 -2.29 2.76
N VAL A 142 9.49 -2.75 2.03
CA VAL A 142 9.58 -3.94 1.18
C VAL A 142 10.69 -3.78 0.13
N ALA A 143 10.80 -2.61 -0.50
CA ALA A 143 11.86 -2.33 -1.47
C ALA A 143 13.25 -2.38 -0.83
N LEU A 144 13.40 -1.91 0.40
CA LEU A 144 14.65 -1.99 1.15
C LEU A 144 15.03 -3.45 1.43
N LEU A 145 14.08 -4.24 1.96
CA LEU A 145 14.27 -5.66 2.24
C LEU A 145 14.58 -6.48 0.98
N ALA A 146 13.92 -6.16 -0.13
CA ALA A 146 14.18 -6.81 -1.41
C ALA A 146 15.61 -6.53 -1.91
N ARG A 147 16.04 -5.25 -1.86
CA ARG A 147 17.41 -4.87 -2.25
C ARG A 147 18.47 -5.52 -1.37
N ALA A 148 18.22 -5.68 -0.07
CA ALA A 148 19.12 -6.39 0.83
C ALA A 148 19.31 -7.87 0.46
N GLN A 149 18.32 -8.46 -0.22
CA GLN A 149 18.37 -9.80 -0.79
C GLN A 149 18.88 -9.84 -2.25
N GLY A 150 19.41 -8.72 -2.79
CA GLY A 150 19.88 -8.62 -4.18
C GLY A 150 18.77 -8.51 -5.22
N LEU A 151 17.52 -8.33 -4.83
CA LEU A 151 16.40 -8.17 -5.73
C LEU A 151 16.26 -6.73 -6.20
N GLN A 152 15.65 -6.53 -7.38
CA GLN A 152 15.40 -5.21 -7.93
C GLN A 152 13.88 -4.94 -7.99
N PRO A 153 13.32 -4.19 -7.01
CA PRO A 153 11.93 -3.75 -7.07
C PRO A 153 11.69 -2.83 -8.28
N PRO A 154 10.44 -2.68 -8.75
CA PRO A 154 10.10 -1.70 -9.78
C PRO A 154 10.54 -0.27 -9.40
N ALA A 155 10.91 0.55 -10.38
CA ALA A 155 11.53 1.87 -10.15
C ALA A 155 10.69 2.83 -9.29
N ARG A 156 9.35 2.73 -9.37
CA ARG A 156 8.42 3.58 -8.60
C ARG A 156 7.87 2.90 -7.34
N PHE A 157 8.29 1.66 -7.06
CA PHE A 157 7.78 0.88 -5.93
C PHE A 157 8.20 1.51 -4.59
N GLY A 158 7.22 1.92 -3.80
CA GLY A 158 7.45 2.60 -2.52
C GLY A 158 7.90 4.07 -2.63
N VAL A 159 7.74 4.68 -3.82
CA VAL A 159 8.02 6.11 -4.02
C VAL A 159 6.73 6.90 -4.02
N ALA A 160 6.65 7.94 -3.19
CA ALA A 160 5.48 8.79 -3.12
C ALA A 160 5.18 9.47 -4.48
N PRO A 161 3.91 9.60 -4.90
CA PRO A 161 3.56 10.21 -6.19
C PRO A 161 4.14 11.61 -6.37
N SER A 162 4.12 12.45 -5.33
CA SER A 162 4.72 13.78 -5.36
C SER A 162 6.24 13.75 -5.60
N THR A 163 6.94 12.75 -5.05
CA THR A 163 8.37 12.54 -5.30
C THR A 163 8.63 12.11 -6.73
N VAL A 164 7.78 11.23 -7.29
CA VAL A 164 7.89 10.82 -8.71
C VAL A 164 7.74 12.04 -9.61
N THR A 165 6.69 12.85 -9.42
CA THR A 165 6.45 14.08 -10.19
C THR A 165 7.65 15.04 -10.10
N TRP A 166 8.22 15.23 -8.92
CA TRP A 166 9.38 16.09 -8.71
C TRP A 166 10.64 15.56 -9.44
N LEU A 167 10.91 14.27 -9.38
CA LEU A 167 12.04 13.64 -10.09
C LEU A 167 11.90 13.77 -11.60
N GLU A 168 10.71 13.55 -12.13
CA GLU A 168 10.41 13.66 -13.58
C GLU A 168 10.55 15.11 -14.07
N SER A 169 10.09 16.09 -13.28
CA SER A 169 10.24 17.51 -13.64
C SER A 169 11.72 17.93 -13.72
N ARG A 170 12.54 17.42 -12.82
CA ARG A 170 14.00 17.68 -12.84
C ARG A 170 14.70 17.02 -14.02
N ALA A 171 14.33 15.78 -14.35
CA ALA A 171 14.87 15.07 -15.51
C ALA A 171 14.53 15.80 -16.80
N GLY A 172 13.29 16.27 -16.95
CA GLY A 172 12.86 17.08 -18.08
C GLY A 172 13.61 18.41 -18.21
N ALA A 173 13.82 19.10 -17.08
CA ALA A 173 14.59 20.36 -17.07
C ALA A 173 16.08 20.14 -17.45
N ALA A 174 16.71 19.06 -16.97
CA ALA A 174 18.07 18.71 -17.33
C ALA A 174 18.22 18.36 -18.81
N ALA A 175 17.24 17.65 -19.39
CA ALA A 175 17.21 17.33 -20.82
C ALA A 175 17.05 18.60 -21.69
N ALA A 176 16.18 19.53 -21.28
CA ALA A 176 15.94 20.80 -21.98
C ALA A 176 17.17 21.74 -21.89
N GLY A 177 17.85 21.81 -20.73
CA GLY A 177 19.06 22.63 -20.55
C GLY A 177 20.28 22.10 -21.31
N GLY A 178 20.37 20.78 -21.56
CA GLY A 178 21.46 20.17 -22.35
C GLY A 178 21.37 20.44 -23.85
N VAL A 179 20.20 20.81 -24.37
CA VAL A 179 19.99 21.14 -25.79
C VAL A 179 20.49 22.58 -26.10
N LEU A 180 20.43 23.50 -25.12
CA LEU A 180 20.86 24.89 -25.30
C LEU A 180 22.39 25.10 -25.18
N ALA A 181 23.14 24.10 -24.70
CA ALA A 181 24.60 24.20 -24.53
C ALA A 181 25.41 23.66 -25.71
N ARG A 182 24.78 23.32 -26.84
CA ARG A 182 25.43 22.81 -28.07
C ARG A 182 25.01 23.64 -29.31
N GLY A 183 24.89 24.93 -29.17
CA GLY A 183 24.74 25.87 -30.26
C GLY A 183 25.95 26.81 -30.39
#